data_e12b6c3505c393da42b8dd14a3c851c4
#
_entry.id   e12b6c3505c393da42b8dd14a3c851c4
#
_cell.length_a   1.000
_cell.length_b   1.000
_cell.length_c   1.000
_cell.angle_alpha   90.00
_cell.angle_beta   90.00
_cell.angle_gamma   90.00
#
_symmetry.space_group_name_H-M   'P 1'
#
loop_
_entity.id
_entity.type
_entity.pdbx_description
1 polymer ?
#
loop_
_entity_poly.entity_id
_entity_poly.type
_entity_poly.pdbx_seq_one_letter_code
_entity_poly.pdbx_strand_id
1 'polypeptide(L)'
;MDIDSAFRIFIKVADTESFSTAAKQLGMGQPAVSKQVSALEDHLGSRLLHRSTRSITLTDEGRELLDHARHAVAAIEIGRASCRERV
;
A
#
# COMPACT_ATOMS: atom_id res chain seq x y z
N MET A 1 9.01 -5.53 -9.81
CA MET A 1 8.40 -4.83 -8.66
C MET A 1 8.04 -5.85 -7.59
N ASP A 2 8.36 -5.54 -6.36
CA ASP A 2 7.98 -6.38 -5.23
C ASP A 2 6.56 -6.02 -4.81
N ILE A 3 5.62 -6.89 -5.10
CA ILE A 3 4.19 -6.66 -4.85
C ILE A 3 3.91 -6.47 -3.35
N ASP A 4 4.55 -7.28 -2.51
CA ASP A 4 4.35 -7.17 -1.06
C ASP A 4 4.79 -5.79 -0.55
N SER A 5 5.95 -5.33 -0.95
CA SER A 5 6.44 -4.00 -0.59
C SER A 5 5.55 -2.91 -1.13
N ALA A 6 5.10 -3.04 -2.38
CA ALA A 6 4.22 -2.06 -3.00
C ALA A 6 2.88 -1.96 -2.25
N PHE A 7 2.32 -3.09 -1.85
CA PHE A 7 1.08 -3.11 -1.07
C PHE A 7 1.26 -2.45 0.30
N ARG A 8 2.36 -2.74 0.98
CA ARG A 8 2.64 -2.13 2.30
C ARG A 8 2.77 -0.61 2.18
N ILE A 9 3.46 -0.16 1.15
CA ILE A 9 3.60 1.28 0.87
C ILE A 9 2.24 1.90 0.57
N PHE A 10 1.44 1.26 -0.27
CA PHE A 10 0.11 1.74 -0.61
C PHE A 10 -0.78 1.84 0.64
N ILE A 11 -0.77 0.82 1.50
CA ILE A 11 -1.54 0.81 2.74
C ILE A 11 -1.12 1.99 3.62
N LYS A 12 0.17 2.23 3.74
CA LYS A 12 0.69 3.33 4.57
C LYS A 12 0.24 4.68 4.03
N VAL A 13 0.30 4.88 2.71
CA VAL A 13 -0.16 6.11 2.09
C VAL A 13 -1.66 6.30 2.32
N ALA A 14 -2.43 5.23 2.17
CA ALA A 14 -3.88 5.29 2.39
C ALA A 14 -4.23 5.61 3.84
N ASP A 15 -3.53 5.00 4.78
CA ASP A 15 -3.80 5.21 6.20
C ASP A 15 -3.41 6.61 6.67
N THR A 16 -2.31 7.13 6.18
CA THR A 16 -1.82 8.45 6.58
C THR A 16 -2.43 9.57 5.75
N GLU A 17 -3.01 9.23 4.60
CA GLU A 17 -3.54 10.19 3.63
C GLU A 17 -2.50 11.23 3.21
N SER A 18 -1.22 10.86 3.23
CA SER A 18 -0.12 11.76 2.94
C SER A 18 1.10 10.98 2.47
N PHE A 19 1.63 11.35 1.31
CA PHE A 19 2.89 10.77 0.83
C PHE A 19 4.05 11.15 1.75
N SER A 20 4.06 12.38 2.23
CA SER A 20 5.13 12.86 3.11
C SER A 20 5.16 12.10 4.42
N THR A 21 4.02 11.94 5.06
CA THR A 21 3.91 11.22 6.33
C THR A 21 4.24 9.74 6.15
N ALA A 22 3.72 9.15 5.08
CA ALA A 22 4.00 7.75 4.78
C ALA A 22 5.50 7.53 4.56
N ALA A 23 6.13 8.43 3.82
CA ALA A 23 7.57 8.35 3.57
C ALA A 23 8.36 8.38 4.87
N LYS A 24 8.01 9.27 5.79
CA LYS A 24 8.67 9.35 7.09
C LYS A 24 8.52 8.05 7.87
N GLN A 25 7.32 7.50 7.91
CA GLN A 25 7.07 6.27 8.65
C GLN A 25 7.73 5.05 8.03
N LEU A 26 7.91 5.07 6.71
CA LEU A 26 8.56 3.98 6.00
C LEU A 26 10.07 4.11 5.93
N GLY A 27 10.60 5.27 6.33
CA GLY A 27 12.03 5.53 6.21
C GLY A 27 12.48 5.67 4.76
N MET A 28 11.60 6.18 3.90
CA MET A 28 11.87 6.35 2.47
C MET A 28 11.75 7.81 2.08
N GLY A 29 12.31 8.17 0.93
CA GLY A 29 12.06 9.48 0.35
C GLY A 29 10.66 9.55 -0.24
N GLN A 30 10.05 10.73 -0.18
CA GLN A 30 8.72 10.92 -0.75
C GLN A 30 8.65 10.56 -2.24
N PRO A 31 9.64 10.92 -3.09
CA PRO A 31 9.63 10.50 -4.49
C PRO A 31 9.63 8.99 -4.67
N ALA A 32 10.32 8.27 -3.80
CA ALA A 32 10.35 6.81 -3.86
C ALA A 32 8.98 6.21 -3.54
N VAL A 33 8.29 6.75 -2.54
CA VAL A 33 6.94 6.31 -2.19
C VAL A 33 5.98 6.57 -3.35
N SER A 34 6.02 7.75 -3.91
CA SER A 34 5.17 8.12 -5.04
C SER A 34 5.43 7.22 -6.25
N LYS A 35 6.68 6.92 -6.52
CA LYS A 35 7.07 6.05 -7.63
C LYS A 35 6.53 4.62 -7.43
N GLN A 36 6.61 4.10 -6.22
CA GLN A 36 6.12 2.76 -5.93
C GLN A 36 4.60 2.67 -6.10
N VAL A 37 3.87 3.68 -5.65
CA VAL A 37 2.42 3.72 -5.81
C VAL A 37 2.06 3.82 -7.30
N SER A 38 2.76 4.66 -8.06
CA SER A 38 2.53 4.78 -9.50
C SER A 38 2.83 3.47 -10.23
N ALA A 39 3.89 2.79 -9.84
CA ALA A 39 4.23 1.49 -10.43
C ALA A 39 3.14 0.46 -10.14
N LEU A 40 2.58 0.48 -8.93
CA LEU A 40 1.48 -0.41 -8.58
C LEU A 40 0.24 -0.11 -9.41
N GLU A 41 -0.09 1.17 -9.57
CA GLU A 41 -1.21 1.59 -10.42
C GLU A 41 -1.01 1.11 -11.87
N ASP A 42 0.18 1.27 -12.40
CA ASP A 42 0.52 0.81 -13.76
C ASP A 42 0.43 -0.71 -13.88
N HIS A 43 0.91 -1.42 -12.88
CA HIS A 43 0.87 -2.88 -12.87
C HIS A 43 -0.57 -3.40 -12.89
N LEU A 44 -1.46 -2.75 -12.18
CA LEU A 44 -2.86 -3.15 -12.07
C LEU A 44 -3.73 -2.54 -13.16
N GLY A 45 -3.23 -1.54 -13.86
CA GLY A 45 -3.99 -0.85 -14.90
C GLY A 45 -5.13 -0.02 -14.35
N SER A 46 -5.06 0.41 -13.10
CA SER A 46 -6.12 1.17 -12.44
C SER A 46 -5.54 2.28 -11.59
N ARG A 47 -6.28 3.39 -11.52
CA ARG A 47 -5.97 4.46 -10.58
C ARG A 47 -6.44 4.06 -9.20
N LEU A 48 -5.55 4.15 -8.23
CA LEU A 48 -5.86 3.80 -6.84
C LEU A 48 -6.10 5.01 -5.98
N LEU A 49 -5.51 6.14 -6.35
CA LEU A 49 -5.59 7.36 -5.56
C LEU A 49 -6.00 8.54 -6.43
N HIS A 50 -6.88 9.38 -5.88
CA HIS A 50 -7.13 10.72 -6.39
C HIS A 50 -6.14 11.64 -5.70
N ARG A 51 -5.26 12.26 -6.48
CA ARG A 51 -4.26 13.19 -5.95
C ARG A 51 -4.76 14.61 -6.20
N SER A 52 -4.98 15.33 -5.11
CA SER A 52 -5.25 16.76 -5.21
C SER A 52 -4.13 17.51 -4.50
N THR A 53 -4.12 18.83 -4.63
CA THR A 53 -3.09 19.65 -4.00
C THR A 53 -3.16 19.62 -2.48
N ARG A 54 -4.27 19.20 -1.91
CA ARG A 54 -4.49 19.27 -0.46
C ARG A 54 -4.67 17.92 0.21
N SER A 55 -5.11 16.92 -0.53
CA SER A 55 -5.40 15.65 0.10
C SER A 55 -5.29 14.51 -0.91
N ILE A 56 -5.17 13.32 -0.36
CA ILE A 56 -5.16 12.08 -1.14
C ILE A 56 -6.41 11.31 -0.71
N THR A 57 -7.21 10.90 -1.71
CA THR A 57 -8.39 10.08 -1.44
C THR A 57 -8.32 8.83 -2.30
N LEU A 58 -8.93 7.76 -1.81
CA LEU A 58 -8.95 6.50 -2.56
C LEU A 58 -10.01 6.55 -3.66
N THR A 59 -9.69 5.96 -4.80
CA THR A 59 -10.70 5.65 -5.81
C THR A 59 -11.49 4.44 -5.34
N ASP A 60 -12.56 4.08 -6.04
CA ASP A 60 -13.31 2.87 -5.72
C ASP A 60 -12.42 1.64 -5.86
N GLU A 61 -11.61 1.59 -6.92
CA GLU A 61 -10.63 0.52 -7.12
C GLU A 61 -9.59 0.52 -6.01
N GLY A 62 -9.18 1.70 -5.55
CA GLY A 62 -8.23 1.83 -4.45
C GLY A 62 -8.78 1.29 -3.14
N ARG A 63 -10.06 1.51 -2.87
CA ARG A 63 -10.71 0.97 -1.67
C ARG A 63 -10.78 -0.54 -1.70
N GLU A 64 -11.17 -1.10 -2.83
CA GLU A 64 -11.20 -2.54 -3.00
C GLU A 64 -9.80 -3.13 -2.81
N LEU A 65 -8.81 -2.54 -3.46
CA LEU A 65 -7.45 -3.01 -3.34
C LEU A 65 -6.93 -2.89 -1.93
N LEU A 66 -7.25 -1.78 -1.24
CA LEU A 66 -6.82 -1.58 0.14
C LEU A 66 -7.32 -2.71 1.03
N ASP A 67 -8.58 -3.09 0.87
CA ASP A 67 -9.16 -4.18 1.63
C ASP A 67 -8.44 -5.49 1.34
N HIS A 68 -8.24 -5.79 0.06
CA HIS A 68 -7.51 -6.99 -0.36
C HIS A 68 -6.05 -6.97 0.10
N ALA A 69 -5.39 -5.81 -0.02
CA ALA A 69 -4.00 -5.68 0.37
C ALA A 69 -3.82 -5.90 1.88
N ARG A 70 -4.72 -5.37 2.68
CA ARG A 70 -4.69 -5.59 4.13
C ARG A 70 -4.86 -7.07 4.47
N HIS A 71 -5.77 -7.73 3.79
CA HIS A 71 -5.98 -9.17 3.97
C HIS A 71 -4.75 -9.97 3.53
N ALA A 72 -4.15 -9.60 2.40
CA ALA A 72 -2.96 -10.29 1.91
C ALA A 72 -1.78 -10.17 2.86
N VAL A 73 -1.53 -8.95 3.36
CA VAL A 73 -0.43 -8.71 4.31
C VAL A 73 -0.71 -9.44 5.62
N ALA A 74 -1.94 -9.35 6.13
CA ALA A 74 -2.32 -10.04 7.35
C ALA A 74 -2.19 -11.57 7.19
N ALA A 75 -2.59 -12.10 6.05
CA ALA A 75 -2.48 -13.53 5.77
C ALA A 75 -1.02 -14.00 5.76
N ILE A 76 -0.12 -13.19 5.21
CA ILE A 76 1.31 -13.51 5.22
C ILE A 76 1.82 -13.56 6.65
N GLU A 77 1.48 -12.57 7.46
CA GLU A 77 1.92 -12.50 8.86
C GLU A 77 1.33 -13.62 9.70
N ILE A 78 0.04 -13.88 9.54
CA ILE A 78 -0.64 -14.98 10.22
C ILE A 78 -0.05 -16.32 9.77
N GLY A 79 0.22 -16.46 8.47
CA GLY A 79 0.82 -17.67 7.92
C GLY A 79 2.16 -17.97 8.55
N ARG A 80 2.99 -16.99 8.79
CA ARG A 80 4.27 -17.18 9.46
C ARG A 80 4.09 -17.64 10.89
N ALA A 81 3.15 -17.06 11.61
CA ALA A 81 2.87 -17.45 12.98
C ALA A 81 2.22 -18.83 13.04
N SER A 82 1.25 -19.08 12.17
CA SER A 82 0.49 -20.31 12.14
C SER A 82 1.33 -21.53 11.76
N CYS A 83 2.34 -21.35 10.93
CA CYS A 83 3.23 -22.45 10.57
C CYS A 83 3.89 -23.08 11.77
N ARG A 84 4.09 -22.32 12.84
CA ARG A 84 4.67 -22.87 14.07
C ARG A 84 3.65 -23.61 14.91
N GLU A 85 2.42 -23.16 14.88
CA GLU A 85 1.37 -23.72 15.73
C GLU A 85 0.75 -24.98 15.18
N ARG A 86 0.82 -25.14 13.87
CA ARG A 86 0.19 -26.30 13.23
C ARG A 86 1.04 -27.54 13.19
N VAL A 87 2.24 -27.42 13.59
CA VAL A 87 3.17 -28.58 13.57
C VAL A 87 2.94 -29.57 14.72
#